data_087c1fe3512e4a8f3d0c9fa43b56734b
#
_entry.id   087c1fe3512e4a8f3d0c9fa43b56734b
#
_cell.length_a   1.000
_cell.length_b   1.000
_cell.length_c   1.000
_cell.angle_alpha   90.00
_cell.angle_beta   90.00
_cell.angle_gamma   90.00
#
_symmetry.space_group_name_H-M   'P 1'
#
loop_
_entity.id
_entity.type
_entity.pdbx_description
1 polymer ?
#
loop_
_entity_poly.entity_id
_entity_poly.type
_entity_poly.pdbx_seq_one_letter_code
_entity_poly.pdbx_strand_id
1 'polypeptide(L)'
;MARSLRSRLPPDSNPLYGLRMTDSLPPVYARLTIDTDALAANWRRCGQQRPKAECAAVVKADGYGLGIDNVVPALSQAGCRTFFVAQIDEGIRVRKLAPDATIYVLSGLAPGHGDRFAANALRPALGSREELQEWSAFVAATGWQGGAALHVDTGMSRLGLRVDEARALVAEGELFKPSLLMSHLACADTPEHPLNARQFEAFTSVRSLYPDVPASLCNSYGTFLPAEIGYDLLRPGVALYGSNPLPGQPNPMQSVITLSAQVLQVRSVLPGEYVGYGATWTSRQPARIAMVAIGYADGYMRSGSSSDDFDSALAYVAGKYCLIAGRISMDMTAIDVTDLPAGTVKRGDWVELIGPHLPVDEVARRAGTIGYEILTSLGTRYDRHLAV
;
A
#
# COMPACT_ATOMS: atom_id res chain seq x y z
N MET A 1 20.84 70.13 1.09
CA MET A 1 22.14 69.58 0.62
C MET A 1 22.41 68.30 1.45
N ALA A 2 22.10 67.11 0.94
CA ALA A 2 22.45 65.83 1.57
C ALA A 2 23.17 65.01 0.50
N ARG A 3 24.46 64.78 0.68
CA ARG A 3 25.31 63.99 -0.22
C ARG A 3 25.12 62.48 0.11
N SER A 4 24.71 61.74 -0.89
CA SER A 4 24.65 60.25 -0.91
C SER A 4 26.09 59.70 -0.94
N LEU A 5 26.44 58.91 0.09
CA LEU A 5 27.60 58.05 0.10
C LEU A 5 27.15 56.66 -0.36
N ARG A 6 27.39 56.31 -1.62
CA ARG A 6 27.36 54.94 -2.10
C ARG A 6 28.72 54.31 -1.84
N SER A 7 28.78 53.39 -0.86
CA SER A 7 29.94 52.52 -0.66
C SER A 7 29.94 51.45 -1.77
N ARG A 8 31.01 51.45 -2.57
CA ARG A 8 31.30 50.35 -3.52
C ARG A 8 31.85 49.15 -2.73
N LEU A 9 31.15 48.03 -2.78
CA LEU A 9 31.69 46.74 -2.40
C LEU A 9 32.67 46.28 -3.50
N PRO A 10 33.78 45.63 -3.15
CA PRO A 10 34.68 45.05 -4.15
C PRO A 10 34.07 43.83 -4.81
N PRO A 11 34.46 43.46 -6.05
CA PRO A 11 33.94 42.27 -6.72
C PRO A 11 34.42 41.02 -6.00
N ASP A 12 33.46 40.17 -5.64
CA ASP A 12 33.69 38.84 -5.03
C ASP A 12 34.52 37.97 -5.96
N SER A 13 35.80 37.80 -5.62
CA SER A 13 36.68 36.76 -6.16
C SER A 13 36.63 35.55 -5.26
N ASN A 14 35.54 34.81 -5.26
CA ASN A 14 35.48 33.51 -4.63
C ASN A 14 35.69 32.41 -5.71
N PRO A 15 36.84 31.72 -5.74
CA PRO A 15 37.16 30.76 -6.79
C PRO A 15 36.35 29.46 -6.72
N LEU A 16 35.39 29.34 -5.79
CA LEU A 16 34.53 28.14 -5.65
C LEU A 16 33.24 28.21 -6.49
N TYR A 17 32.92 29.30 -7.15
CA TYR A 17 31.73 29.41 -8.02
C TYR A 17 31.96 29.04 -9.48
N GLY A 18 33.10 28.43 -9.82
CA GLY A 18 33.46 28.02 -11.18
C GLY A 18 33.20 26.57 -11.52
N LEU A 19 32.57 25.78 -10.63
CA LEU A 19 32.11 24.44 -10.98
C LEU A 19 30.92 24.58 -11.92
N ARG A 20 31.14 24.35 -13.22
CA ARG A 20 30.02 24.04 -14.16
C ARG A 20 29.22 22.94 -13.53
N MET A 21 27.97 23.21 -13.21
CA MET A 21 26.99 22.15 -12.94
C MET A 21 26.95 21.29 -14.22
N THR A 22 27.63 20.16 -14.18
CA THR A 22 27.40 19.10 -15.14
C THR A 22 25.94 18.71 -14.98
N ASP A 23 25.20 18.55 -16.06
CA ASP A 23 23.79 18.07 -16.09
C ASP A 23 23.66 16.62 -15.59
N SER A 24 24.46 16.20 -14.61
CA SER A 24 24.31 14.92 -13.95
C SER A 24 23.16 15.02 -12.94
N LEU A 25 22.18 14.15 -13.09
CA LEU A 25 21.13 13.96 -12.11
C LEU A 25 21.74 13.90 -10.70
N PRO A 26 21.06 14.43 -9.68
CA PRO A 26 21.55 14.37 -8.30
C PRO A 26 21.81 12.90 -7.91
N PRO A 27 22.79 12.64 -7.04
CA PRO A 27 23.13 11.28 -6.63
C PRO A 27 21.91 10.63 -5.94
N VAL A 28 21.56 9.45 -6.40
CA VAL A 28 20.47 8.65 -5.86
C VAL A 28 21.05 7.69 -4.82
N TYR A 29 20.59 7.82 -3.58
CA TYR A 29 21.05 6.99 -2.47
C TYR A 29 20.11 5.84 -2.10
N ALA A 30 18.82 5.98 -2.43
CA ALA A 30 17.83 4.94 -2.27
C ALA A 30 16.92 4.86 -3.51
N ARG A 31 16.46 3.65 -3.83
CA ARG A 31 15.71 3.36 -5.04
C ARG A 31 14.53 2.46 -4.72
N LEU A 32 13.36 2.84 -5.24
CA LEU A 32 12.18 2.00 -5.23
C LEU A 32 11.84 1.59 -6.67
N THR A 33 12.12 0.35 -7.01
CA THR A 33 11.70 -0.24 -8.30
C THR A 33 10.31 -0.84 -8.14
N ILE A 34 9.40 -0.53 -9.06
CA ILE A 34 8.02 -1.03 -9.09
C ILE A 34 7.86 -1.91 -10.32
N ASP A 35 7.56 -3.19 -10.11
CA ASP A 35 7.32 -4.17 -11.17
C ASP A 35 5.82 -4.22 -11.49
N THR A 36 5.43 -3.52 -12.55
CA THR A 36 4.03 -3.46 -13.01
C THR A 36 3.58 -4.74 -13.70
N ASP A 37 4.50 -5.55 -14.24
CA ASP A 37 4.17 -6.85 -14.83
C ASP A 37 3.86 -7.87 -13.72
N ALA A 38 4.62 -7.86 -12.63
CA ALA A 38 4.31 -8.64 -11.44
C ALA A 38 2.96 -8.23 -10.83
N LEU A 39 2.66 -6.92 -10.77
CA LEU A 39 1.35 -6.42 -10.31
C LEU A 39 0.20 -6.97 -11.18
N ALA A 40 0.34 -6.91 -12.50
CA ALA A 40 -0.64 -7.43 -13.45
C ALA A 40 -0.78 -8.96 -13.36
N ALA A 41 0.33 -9.68 -13.16
CA ALA A 41 0.33 -11.13 -12.95
C ALA A 41 -0.41 -11.51 -11.66
N ASN A 42 -0.17 -10.78 -10.57
CA ASN A 42 -0.86 -10.98 -9.30
C ASN A 42 -2.37 -10.73 -9.44
N TRP A 43 -2.78 -9.69 -10.16
CA TRP A 43 -4.20 -9.42 -10.42
C TRP A 43 -4.86 -10.59 -11.20
N ARG A 44 -4.22 -11.07 -12.26
CA ARG A 44 -4.71 -12.24 -13.01
C ARG A 44 -4.78 -13.48 -12.12
N ARG A 45 -3.80 -13.68 -11.25
CA ARG A 45 -3.77 -14.79 -10.28
C ARG A 45 -4.96 -14.76 -9.32
N CYS A 46 -5.32 -13.57 -8.82
CA CYS A 46 -6.52 -13.38 -8.00
C CYS A 46 -7.79 -13.72 -8.80
N GLY A 47 -7.93 -13.24 -10.03
CA GLY A 47 -9.09 -13.53 -10.89
C GLY A 47 -9.25 -15.03 -11.20
N GLN A 48 -8.14 -15.75 -11.34
CA GLN A 48 -8.14 -17.21 -11.57
C GLN A 48 -8.74 -18.02 -10.41
N GLN A 49 -8.79 -17.46 -9.20
CA GLN A 49 -9.42 -18.14 -8.05
C GLN A 49 -10.93 -18.27 -8.23
N ARG A 50 -11.55 -17.37 -9.00
CA ARG A 50 -13.00 -17.32 -9.26
C ARG A 50 -13.25 -16.88 -10.72
N PRO A 51 -13.10 -17.78 -11.70
CA PRO A 51 -13.17 -17.42 -13.14
C PRO A 51 -14.52 -16.85 -13.58
N LYS A 52 -15.58 -17.07 -12.80
CA LYS A 52 -16.94 -16.55 -13.09
C LYS A 52 -17.17 -15.16 -12.46
N ALA A 53 -16.35 -14.77 -11.50
CA ALA A 53 -16.44 -13.46 -10.86
C ALA A 53 -15.56 -12.43 -11.57
N GLU A 54 -16.01 -11.20 -11.61
CA GLU A 54 -15.14 -10.09 -11.99
C GLU A 54 -14.05 -9.89 -10.93
N CYS A 55 -12.82 -9.66 -11.34
CA CYS A 55 -11.74 -9.27 -10.44
C CYS A 55 -11.52 -7.77 -10.54
N ALA A 56 -11.94 -7.04 -9.53
CA ALA A 56 -11.62 -5.62 -9.38
C ALA A 56 -10.20 -5.41 -8.84
N ALA A 57 -9.79 -4.17 -8.69
CA ALA A 57 -8.56 -3.79 -8.02
C ALA A 57 -8.80 -2.72 -6.97
N VAL A 58 -8.27 -2.92 -5.75
CA VAL A 58 -8.28 -1.89 -4.71
C VAL A 58 -6.96 -1.11 -4.80
N VAL A 59 -7.07 0.18 -5.17
CA VAL A 59 -5.93 1.07 -5.45
C VAL A 59 -5.89 2.29 -4.54
N LYS A 60 -6.55 2.23 -3.38
CA LYS A 60 -6.56 3.27 -2.35
C LYS A 60 -5.18 3.52 -1.75
N ALA A 61 -5.03 4.59 -0.98
CA ALA A 61 -3.78 5.03 -0.37
C ALA A 61 -2.67 5.20 -1.43
N ASP A 62 -3.01 5.92 -2.52
CA ASP A 62 -2.13 6.15 -3.66
C ASP A 62 -1.55 4.86 -4.25
N GLY A 63 -2.42 3.87 -4.54
CA GLY A 63 -1.99 2.56 -5.04
C GLY A 63 -1.15 1.80 -4.01
N TYR A 64 -1.59 1.78 -2.74
CA TYR A 64 -0.83 1.21 -1.62
C TYR A 64 0.59 1.80 -1.52
N GLY A 65 0.72 3.11 -1.72
CA GLY A 65 1.99 3.81 -1.65
C GLY A 65 2.87 3.72 -2.91
N LEU A 66 2.45 2.98 -3.94
CA LEU A 66 3.24 2.81 -5.17
C LEU A 66 2.95 3.88 -6.24
N GLY A 67 1.91 4.68 -6.03
CA GLY A 67 1.43 5.69 -6.96
C GLY A 67 0.29 5.18 -7.85
N ILE A 68 -0.89 5.80 -7.75
CA ILE A 68 -2.04 5.51 -8.64
C ILE A 68 -1.62 5.60 -10.10
N ASP A 69 -0.76 6.57 -10.46
CA ASP A 69 -0.30 6.81 -11.82
C ASP A 69 0.56 5.66 -12.39
N ASN A 70 1.15 4.84 -11.52
CA ASN A 70 1.91 3.64 -11.91
C ASN A 70 1.01 2.41 -11.99
N VAL A 71 0.13 2.22 -10.99
CA VAL A 71 -0.60 0.95 -10.84
C VAL A 71 -1.86 0.87 -11.71
N VAL A 72 -2.60 1.98 -11.87
CA VAL A 72 -3.87 1.97 -12.62
C VAL A 72 -3.69 1.69 -14.10
N PRO A 73 -2.72 2.31 -14.82
CA PRO A 73 -2.48 1.97 -16.22
C PRO A 73 -2.14 0.50 -16.42
N ALA A 74 -1.25 -0.07 -15.60
CA ALA A 74 -0.85 -1.47 -15.68
C ALA A 74 -2.04 -2.43 -15.48
N LEU A 75 -2.86 -2.18 -14.45
CA LEU A 75 -4.05 -2.98 -14.17
C LEU A 75 -5.12 -2.83 -15.27
N SER A 76 -5.32 -1.63 -15.80
CA SER A 76 -6.26 -1.39 -16.92
C SER A 76 -5.83 -2.12 -18.19
N GLN A 77 -4.54 -2.11 -18.52
CA GLN A 77 -3.96 -2.87 -19.63
C GLN A 77 -4.09 -4.39 -19.41
N ALA A 78 -3.96 -4.86 -18.16
CA ALA A 78 -4.17 -6.26 -17.81
C ALA A 78 -5.63 -6.71 -17.95
N GLY A 79 -6.59 -5.77 -18.06
CA GLY A 79 -8.02 -6.05 -18.24
C GLY A 79 -8.91 -5.64 -17.07
N CYS A 80 -8.37 -5.06 -16.01
CA CYS A 80 -9.18 -4.57 -14.88
C CYS A 80 -10.11 -3.45 -15.34
N ARG A 81 -11.40 -3.56 -14.95
CA ARG A 81 -12.46 -2.59 -15.34
C ARG A 81 -13.13 -1.94 -14.12
N THR A 82 -12.96 -2.50 -12.93
CA THR A 82 -13.53 -1.96 -11.70
C THR A 82 -12.44 -1.68 -10.68
N PHE A 83 -12.43 -0.45 -10.16
CA PHE A 83 -11.47 0.00 -9.17
C PHE A 83 -12.18 0.42 -7.87
N PHE A 84 -11.51 0.19 -6.76
CA PHE A 84 -11.93 0.66 -5.44
C PHE A 84 -10.87 1.59 -4.85
N VAL A 85 -11.31 2.75 -4.42
CA VAL A 85 -10.49 3.78 -3.74
C VAL A 85 -11.08 4.09 -2.37
N ALA A 86 -10.32 4.74 -1.49
CA ALA A 86 -10.84 5.17 -0.21
C ALA A 86 -11.61 6.49 -0.34
N GLN A 87 -11.08 7.46 -1.08
CA GLN A 87 -11.55 8.84 -1.11
C GLN A 87 -11.86 9.33 -2.53
N ILE A 88 -12.67 10.40 -2.62
CA ILE A 88 -13.10 11.00 -3.90
C ILE A 88 -11.90 11.43 -4.75
N ASP A 89 -10.88 12.06 -4.15
CA ASP A 89 -9.76 12.60 -4.90
C ASP A 89 -8.89 11.50 -5.53
N GLU A 90 -8.79 10.34 -4.88
CA GLU A 90 -8.18 9.15 -5.48
C GLU A 90 -9.03 8.67 -6.68
N GLY A 91 -10.37 8.64 -6.52
CA GLY A 91 -11.30 8.27 -7.59
C GLY A 91 -11.19 9.19 -8.81
N ILE A 92 -11.02 10.48 -8.59
CA ILE A 92 -10.82 11.48 -9.66
C ILE A 92 -9.50 11.20 -10.41
N ARG A 93 -8.43 10.83 -9.70
CA ARG A 93 -7.16 10.43 -10.34
C ARG A 93 -7.33 9.16 -11.16
N VAL A 94 -7.97 8.13 -10.60
CA VAL A 94 -8.27 6.87 -11.31
C VAL A 94 -9.09 7.14 -12.56
N ARG A 95 -10.13 7.99 -12.50
CA ARG A 95 -10.97 8.36 -13.66
C ARG A 95 -10.16 8.94 -14.81
N LYS A 96 -9.16 9.78 -14.54
CA LYS A 96 -8.28 10.36 -15.57
C LYS A 96 -7.42 9.29 -16.27
N LEU A 97 -7.02 8.25 -15.55
CA LEU A 97 -6.15 7.18 -16.05
C LEU A 97 -6.94 6.01 -16.68
N ALA A 98 -8.17 5.81 -16.24
CA ALA A 98 -9.10 4.77 -16.71
C ALA A 98 -10.50 5.37 -16.97
N PRO A 99 -10.70 6.08 -18.09
CA PRO A 99 -11.92 6.86 -18.37
C PRO A 99 -13.22 6.03 -18.33
N ASP A 100 -13.17 4.77 -18.73
CA ASP A 100 -14.34 3.90 -18.86
C ASP A 100 -14.54 2.96 -17.65
N ALA A 101 -13.67 3.04 -16.64
CA ALA A 101 -13.72 2.13 -15.50
C ALA A 101 -14.91 2.43 -14.57
N THR A 102 -15.43 1.40 -13.91
CA THR A 102 -16.29 1.55 -12.75
C THR A 102 -15.43 1.85 -11.51
N ILE A 103 -15.75 2.93 -10.79
CA ILE A 103 -14.93 3.37 -9.65
C ILE A 103 -15.82 3.52 -8.41
N TYR A 104 -15.56 2.72 -7.38
CA TYR A 104 -16.23 2.81 -6.10
C TYR A 104 -15.37 3.52 -5.05
N VAL A 105 -16.00 4.42 -4.28
CA VAL A 105 -15.37 5.14 -3.16
C VAL A 105 -15.84 4.51 -1.86
N LEU A 106 -14.90 3.89 -1.13
CA LEU A 106 -15.19 3.07 0.05
C LEU A 106 -15.56 3.86 1.30
N SER A 107 -15.18 5.13 1.40
CA SER A 107 -15.52 6.00 2.54
C SER A 107 -16.94 6.53 2.49
N GLY A 108 -17.77 6.07 1.53
CA GLY A 108 -19.17 6.46 1.43
C GLY A 108 -19.40 7.82 0.77
N LEU A 109 -20.52 8.43 1.09
CA LEU A 109 -20.92 9.74 0.60
C LEU A 109 -20.57 10.81 1.64
N ALA A 110 -19.61 11.66 1.32
CA ALA A 110 -19.36 12.84 2.15
C ALA A 110 -20.56 13.82 2.04
N PRO A 111 -21.06 14.37 3.15
CA PRO A 111 -22.22 15.24 3.15
C PRO A 111 -22.13 16.41 2.15
N GLY A 112 -23.13 16.59 1.32
CA GLY A 112 -23.19 17.66 0.31
C GLY A 112 -22.31 17.44 -0.93
N HIS A 113 -21.69 16.26 -1.11
CA HIS A 113 -20.73 16.03 -2.21
C HIS A 113 -21.28 15.16 -3.36
N GLY A 114 -22.59 14.95 -3.46
CA GLY A 114 -23.21 14.19 -4.57
C GLY A 114 -22.78 14.69 -5.94
N ASP A 115 -22.70 16.00 -6.13
CA ASP A 115 -22.26 16.62 -7.39
C ASP A 115 -20.83 16.21 -7.79
N ARG A 116 -19.92 16.06 -6.83
CA ARG A 116 -18.54 15.61 -7.11
C ARG A 116 -18.49 14.16 -7.59
N PHE A 117 -19.36 13.31 -7.04
CA PHE A 117 -19.51 11.94 -7.53
C PHE A 117 -20.06 11.93 -8.96
N ALA A 118 -21.12 12.67 -9.24
CA ALA A 118 -21.72 12.74 -10.57
C ALA A 118 -20.74 13.31 -11.62
N ALA A 119 -20.11 14.45 -11.31
CA ALA A 119 -19.17 15.12 -12.23
C ALA A 119 -17.96 14.24 -12.63
N ASN A 120 -17.61 13.26 -11.80
CA ASN A 120 -16.47 12.37 -12.06
C ASN A 120 -16.90 10.91 -12.29
N ALA A 121 -18.19 10.65 -12.48
CA ALA A 121 -18.75 9.31 -12.67
C ALA A 121 -18.28 8.30 -11.61
N LEU A 122 -18.22 8.71 -10.34
CA LEU A 122 -17.85 7.88 -9.19
C LEU A 122 -19.09 7.31 -8.52
N ARG A 123 -18.92 6.18 -7.83
CA ARG A 123 -19.99 5.46 -7.12
C ARG A 123 -19.66 5.39 -5.63
N PRO A 124 -20.46 5.97 -4.73
CA PRO A 124 -20.25 5.82 -3.30
C PRO A 124 -20.63 4.43 -2.82
N ALA A 125 -19.93 3.93 -1.78
CA ALA A 125 -20.33 2.74 -1.04
C ALA A 125 -21.14 3.19 0.20
N LEU A 126 -22.46 3.25 0.07
CA LEU A 126 -23.39 3.78 1.07
C LEU A 126 -23.56 2.78 2.21
N GLY A 127 -23.33 3.20 3.44
CA GLY A 127 -23.32 2.35 4.62
C GLY A 127 -24.15 2.86 5.79
N SER A 128 -24.95 3.94 5.62
CA SER A 128 -25.87 4.43 6.63
C SER A 128 -27.20 4.88 6.01
N ARG A 129 -28.24 5.00 6.83
CA ARG A 129 -29.56 5.50 6.37
C ARG A 129 -29.47 6.95 5.90
N GLU A 130 -28.65 7.75 6.53
CA GLU A 130 -28.42 9.16 6.19
C GLU A 130 -27.79 9.28 4.79
N GLU A 131 -26.77 8.50 4.51
CA GLU A 131 -26.14 8.45 3.18
C GLU A 131 -27.11 7.99 2.10
N LEU A 132 -27.94 6.98 2.39
CA LEU A 132 -28.96 6.48 1.47
C LEU A 132 -30.01 7.53 1.17
N GLN A 133 -30.53 8.24 2.17
CA GLN A 133 -31.51 9.30 2.01
C GLN A 133 -30.93 10.47 1.20
N GLU A 134 -29.72 10.92 1.55
CA GLU A 134 -29.03 12.00 0.83
C GLU A 134 -28.78 11.62 -0.64
N TRP A 135 -28.25 10.41 -0.88
CA TRP A 135 -28.01 9.93 -2.24
C TRP A 135 -29.29 9.80 -3.05
N SER A 136 -30.35 9.25 -2.47
CA SER A 136 -31.65 9.11 -3.12
C SER A 136 -32.27 10.47 -3.47
N ALA A 137 -32.16 11.43 -2.57
CA ALA A 137 -32.63 12.81 -2.83
C ALA A 137 -31.80 13.46 -3.96
N PHE A 138 -30.49 13.28 -3.96
CA PHE A 138 -29.60 13.76 -5.02
C PHE A 138 -29.94 13.13 -6.38
N VAL A 139 -30.12 11.82 -6.43
CA VAL A 139 -30.49 11.09 -7.66
C VAL A 139 -31.88 11.58 -8.17
N ALA A 140 -32.84 11.73 -7.29
CA ALA A 140 -34.16 12.22 -7.65
C ALA A 140 -34.14 13.67 -8.22
N ALA A 141 -33.30 14.53 -7.65
CA ALA A 141 -33.16 15.92 -8.08
C ALA A 141 -32.38 16.08 -9.40
N THR A 142 -31.39 15.22 -9.67
CA THR A 142 -30.46 15.36 -10.80
C THR A 142 -30.70 14.39 -11.95
N GLY A 143 -31.43 13.30 -11.70
CA GLY A 143 -31.56 12.20 -12.66
C GLY A 143 -30.29 11.36 -12.87
N TRP A 144 -29.31 11.43 -11.93
CA TRP A 144 -28.04 10.70 -12.03
C TRP A 144 -28.25 9.19 -12.15
N GLN A 145 -27.56 8.55 -13.12
CA GLN A 145 -27.72 7.13 -13.42
C GLN A 145 -26.47 6.28 -13.07
N GLY A 146 -25.45 6.85 -12.45
CA GLY A 146 -24.15 6.17 -12.25
C GLY A 146 -24.15 5.05 -11.21
N GLY A 147 -25.18 4.98 -10.38
CA GLY A 147 -25.32 3.95 -9.34
C GLY A 147 -24.51 4.21 -8.07
N ALA A 148 -24.70 3.34 -7.08
CA ALA A 148 -23.98 3.31 -5.82
C ALA A 148 -23.94 1.86 -5.30
N ALA A 149 -22.95 1.53 -4.43
CA ALA A 149 -22.95 0.26 -3.71
C ALA A 149 -23.75 0.39 -2.40
N LEU A 150 -24.44 -0.68 -2.01
CA LEU A 150 -24.99 -0.85 -0.67
C LEU A 150 -23.97 -1.63 0.16
N HIS A 151 -23.44 -1.01 1.21
CA HIS A 151 -22.51 -1.64 2.11
C HIS A 151 -23.22 -2.14 3.36
N VAL A 152 -23.13 -3.44 3.63
CA VAL A 152 -23.74 -4.09 4.79
C VAL A 152 -22.64 -4.55 5.74
N ASP A 153 -22.79 -4.22 7.02
CA ASP A 153 -21.92 -4.75 8.08
C ASP A 153 -22.43 -6.13 8.53
N THR A 154 -21.63 -7.13 8.24
CA THR A 154 -21.92 -8.52 8.62
C THR A 154 -21.14 -8.99 9.85
N GLY A 155 -20.44 -8.08 10.53
CA GLY A 155 -19.74 -8.42 11.77
C GLY A 155 -18.33 -7.84 11.90
N MET A 156 -17.96 -6.84 11.07
CA MET A 156 -16.71 -6.10 11.23
C MET A 156 -16.85 -4.90 12.18
N SER A 157 -18.07 -4.36 12.30
CA SER A 157 -18.42 -3.22 13.17
C SER A 157 -17.61 -1.96 12.87
N ARG A 158 -17.44 -1.63 11.57
CA ARG A 158 -16.67 -0.48 11.13
C ARG A 158 -17.50 0.51 10.31
N LEU A 159 -18.02 0.09 9.18
CA LEU A 159 -18.93 0.82 8.29
C LEU A 159 -19.95 -0.18 7.72
N GLY A 160 -21.07 0.31 7.28
CA GLY A 160 -22.13 -0.49 6.67
C GLY A 160 -23.40 -0.52 7.51
N LEU A 161 -24.54 -0.69 6.85
CA LEU A 161 -25.82 -0.94 7.50
C LEU A 161 -25.78 -2.28 8.24
N ARG A 162 -26.35 -2.35 9.41
CA ARG A 162 -26.59 -3.62 10.08
C ARG A 162 -27.51 -4.50 9.21
N VAL A 163 -27.39 -5.80 9.40
CA VAL A 163 -28.20 -6.78 8.65
C VAL A 163 -29.71 -6.55 8.83
N ASP A 164 -30.14 -6.20 10.05
CA ASP A 164 -31.54 -5.90 10.34
C ASP A 164 -32.00 -4.58 9.67
N GLU A 165 -31.15 -3.56 9.62
CA GLU A 165 -31.43 -2.31 8.90
C GLU A 165 -31.52 -2.53 7.38
N ALA A 166 -30.60 -3.33 6.81
CA ALA A 166 -30.64 -3.67 5.39
C ALA A 166 -31.92 -4.44 5.01
N ARG A 167 -32.41 -5.31 5.90
CA ARG A 167 -33.71 -5.99 5.72
C ARG A 167 -34.90 -5.02 5.83
N ALA A 168 -34.85 -4.10 6.79
CA ALA A 168 -35.91 -3.12 6.97
C ALA A 168 -36.06 -2.20 5.75
N LEU A 169 -34.97 -1.81 5.09
CA LEU A 169 -35.01 -1.02 3.86
C LEU A 169 -35.84 -1.69 2.76
N VAL A 170 -35.68 -3.00 2.57
CA VAL A 170 -36.48 -3.74 1.56
C VAL A 170 -37.93 -3.80 1.95
N ALA A 171 -38.28 -3.96 3.23
CA ALA A 171 -39.65 -4.00 3.72
C ALA A 171 -40.33 -2.61 3.64
N GLU A 172 -39.57 -1.54 3.77
CA GLU A 172 -40.08 -0.14 3.68
C GLU A 172 -40.24 0.33 2.22
N GLY A 173 -39.75 -0.42 1.24
CA GLY A 173 -39.65 -0.02 -0.16
C GLY A 173 -38.30 0.66 -0.42
N GLU A 174 -37.54 0.12 -1.33
CA GLU A 174 -36.15 0.55 -1.62
C GLU A 174 -36.05 2.05 -1.94
N LEU A 175 -35.17 2.78 -1.26
CA LEU A 175 -34.89 4.18 -1.55
C LEU A 175 -34.17 4.33 -2.90
N PHE A 176 -33.34 3.33 -3.29
CA PHE A 176 -32.67 3.25 -4.58
C PHE A 176 -32.27 1.81 -4.89
N LYS A 177 -32.06 1.49 -6.16
CA LYS A 177 -31.55 0.18 -6.58
C LYS A 177 -30.03 0.22 -6.57
N PRO A 178 -29.33 -0.55 -5.69
CA PRO A 178 -27.88 -0.57 -5.64
C PRO A 178 -27.31 -1.22 -6.91
N SER A 179 -26.15 -0.72 -7.36
CA SER A 179 -25.38 -1.30 -8.47
C SER A 179 -24.43 -2.41 -8.00
N LEU A 180 -24.23 -2.54 -6.69
CA LEU A 180 -23.42 -3.57 -6.04
C LEU A 180 -23.89 -3.72 -4.59
N LEU A 181 -24.09 -4.95 -4.14
CA LEU A 181 -24.23 -5.28 -2.73
C LEU A 181 -22.85 -5.72 -2.20
N MET A 182 -22.36 -5.12 -1.13
CA MET A 182 -21.04 -5.47 -0.60
C MET A 182 -20.98 -5.57 0.92
N SER A 183 -20.06 -6.39 1.39
CA SER A 183 -19.61 -6.44 2.78
C SER A 183 -18.10 -6.65 2.83
N HIS A 184 -17.51 -6.80 4.03
CA HIS A 184 -16.08 -6.96 4.19
C HIS A 184 -15.76 -7.99 5.27
N LEU A 185 -14.92 -8.98 4.94
CA LEU A 185 -14.49 -10.01 5.88
C LEU A 185 -13.47 -9.42 6.86
N ALA A 186 -13.69 -9.70 8.15
CA ALA A 186 -12.84 -9.19 9.23
C ALA A 186 -11.63 -10.10 9.52
N CYS A 187 -11.79 -11.42 9.33
CA CYS A 187 -10.82 -12.43 9.74
C CYS A 187 -10.42 -13.38 8.60
N ALA A 188 -10.48 -12.91 7.35
CA ALA A 188 -10.15 -13.75 6.19
C ALA A 188 -8.67 -14.17 6.13
N ASP A 189 -7.78 -13.48 6.83
CA ASP A 189 -6.38 -13.82 7.07
C ASP A 189 -6.19 -15.01 8.03
N THR A 190 -7.26 -15.40 8.73
CA THR A 190 -7.32 -16.60 9.58
C THR A 190 -8.46 -17.46 9.07
N PRO A 191 -8.23 -18.36 8.09
CA PRO A 191 -9.28 -19.09 7.39
C PRO A 191 -10.26 -19.84 8.31
N GLU A 192 -9.74 -20.44 9.39
CA GLU A 192 -10.51 -21.23 10.35
C GLU A 192 -11.30 -20.37 11.36
N HIS A 193 -11.17 -19.05 11.32
CA HIS A 193 -11.84 -18.19 12.29
C HIS A 193 -13.37 -18.25 12.10
N PRO A 194 -14.16 -18.55 13.16
CA PRO A 194 -15.60 -18.80 13.04
C PRO A 194 -16.40 -17.58 12.56
N LEU A 195 -15.84 -16.39 12.67
CA LEU A 195 -16.47 -15.16 12.16
C LEU A 195 -16.59 -15.19 10.63
N ASN A 196 -15.70 -15.87 9.89
CA ASN A 196 -15.79 -15.98 8.44
C ASN A 196 -17.09 -16.64 8.00
N ALA A 197 -17.45 -17.80 8.59
CA ALA A 197 -18.70 -18.49 8.32
C ALA A 197 -19.93 -17.64 8.71
N ARG A 198 -19.90 -17.01 9.89
CA ARG A 198 -20.99 -16.13 10.35
C ARG A 198 -21.20 -14.92 9.43
N GLN A 199 -20.12 -14.29 8.95
CA GLN A 199 -20.21 -13.18 8.00
C GLN A 199 -20.77 -13.64 6.65
N PHE A 200 -20.38 -14.83 6.18
CA PHE A 200 -20.89 -15.42 4.96
C PHE A 200 -22.40 -15.71 5.06
N GLU A 201 -22.87 -16.34 6.14
CA GLU A 201 -24.28 -16.60 6.37
C GLU A 201 -25.10 -15.30 6.46
N ALA A 202 -24.62 -14.34 7.21
CA ALA A 202 -25.25 -13.02 7.35
C ALA A 202 -25.36 -12.31 5.99
N PHE A 203 -24.29 -12.29 5.20
CA PHE A 203 -24.27 -11.68 3.88
C PHE A 203 -25.18 -12.41 2.90
N THR A 204 -25.17 -13.74 2.89
CA THR A 204 -26.06 -14.56 2.06
C THR A 204 -27.53 -14.25 2.34
N SER A 205 -27.90 -14.07 3.61
CA SER A 205 -29.26 -13.72 4.00
C SER A 205 -29.71 -12.35 3.48
N VAL A 206 -28.82 -11.38 3.38
CA VAL A 206 -29.12 -10.08 2.76
C VAL A 206 -29.09 -10.19 1.23
N ARG A 207 -28.13 -10.95 0.66
CA ARG A 207 -28.02 -11.18 -0.78
C ARG A 207 -29.31 -11.75 -1.38
N SER A 208 -30.00 -12.62 -0.65
CA SER A 208 -31.28 -13.21 -1.10
C SER A 208 -32.40 -12.18 -1.31
N LEU A 209 -32.31 -11.01 -0.69
CA LEU A 209 -33.26 -9.91 -0.86
C LEU A 209 -32.96 -9.06 -2.11
N TYR A 210 -31.77 -9.20 -2.68
CA TYR A 210 -31.29 -8.46 -3.86
C TYR A 210 -30.83 -9.42 -4.98
N PRO A 211 -31.71 -10.30 -5.51
CA PRO A 211 -31.32 -11.40 -6.40
C PRO A 211 -30.64 -10.92 -7.70
N ASP A 212 -31.01 -9.75 -8.21
CA ASP A 212 -30.52 -9.21 -9.48
C ASP A 212 -29.34 -8.25 -9.32
N VAL A 213 -28.86 -8.01 -8.07
CA VAL A 213 -27.76 -7.09 -7.81
C VAL A 213 -26.46 -7.88 -7.66
N PRO A 214 -25.40 -7.53 -8.38
CA PRO A 214 -24.09 -8.14 -8.16
C PRO A 214 -23.63 -8.02 -6.71
N ALA A 215 -22.98 -9.06 -6.19
CA ALA A 215 -22.55 -9.13 -4.80
C ALA A 215 -21.03 -9.28 -4.66
N SER A 216 -20.46 -8.73 -3.58
CA SER A 216 -19.04 -8.76 -3.30
C SER A 216 -18.74 -8.85 -1.81
N LEU A 217 -18.02 -9.90 -1.40
CA LEU A 217 -17.61 -10.11 -0.01
C LEU A 217 -16.07 -10.17 0.12
N CYS A 218 -15.39 -10.79 -0.84
CA CYS A 218 -13.98 -11.15 -0.75
C CYS A 218 -13.03 -9.95 -0.90
N ASN A 219 -12.18 -9.73 0.11
CA ASN A 219 -10.93 -8.98 0.04
C ASN A 219 -9.79 -9.89 -0.49
N SER A 220 -8.51 -9.48 -0.35
CA SER A 220 -7.35 -10.28 -0.79
C SER A 220 -7.37 -11.70 -0.24
N TYR A 221 -7.48 -11.86 1.07
CA TYR A 221 -7.51 -13.17 1.74
C TYR A 221 -8.78 -13.95 1.40
N GLY A 222 -9.94 -13.29 1.41
CA GLY A 222 -11.22 -13.87 1.05
C GLY A 222 -11.25 -14.46 -0.37
N THR A 223 -10.46 -13.90 -1.29
CA THR A 223 -10.31 -14.41 -2.65
C THR A 223 -9.77 -15.83 -2.70
N PHE A 224 -8.99 -16.24 -1.71
CA PHE A 224 -8.37 -17.58 -1.59
C PHE A 224 -9.10 -18.51 -0.62
N LEU A 225 -10.17 -18.07 0.04
CA LEU A 225 -11.05 -18.94 0.84
C LEU A 225 -11.89 -19.86 -0.06
N PRO A 226 -12.65 -20.84 0.47
CA PRO A 226 -13.50 -21.73 -0.31
C PRO A 226 -14.45 -21.03 -1.29
N ALA A 227 -14.83 -21.72 -2.36
CA ALA A 227 -15.50 -21.13 -3.54
C ALA A 227 -16.88 -20.52 -3.25
N GLU A 228 -17.59 -21.04 -2.27
CA GLU A 228 -18.94 -20.60 -1.90
C GLU A 228 -19.01 -19.13 -1.48
N ILE A 229 -17.88 -18.57 -1.02
CA ILE A 229 -17.77 -17.18 -0.53
C ILE A 229 -17.55 -16.16 -1.68
N GLY A 230 -17.35 -16.62 -2.92
CA GLY A 230 -16.80 -15.80 -4.01
C GLY A 230 -17.70 -14.75 -4.62
N TYR A 231 -19.02 -14.93 -4.65
CA TYR A 231 -20.00 -14.07 -5.31
C TYR A 231 -19.56 -13.54 -6.71
N ASP A 232 -20.05 -12.34 -7.11
CA ASP A 232 -19.91 -11.83 -8.48
C ASP A 232 -18.68 -10.95 -8.70
N LEU A 233 -18.11 -10.38 -7.61
CA LEU A 233 -16.98 -9.44 -7.68
C LEU A 233 -15.97 -9.66 -6.56
N LEU A 234 -14.70 -9.84 -6.92
CA LEU A 234 -13.56 -9.90 -6.00
C LEU A 234 -12.95 -8.50 -5.83
N ARG A 235 -12.45 -8.20 -4.63
CA ARG A 235 -11.79 -6.91 -4.32
C ARG A 235 -10.40 -7.11 -3.70
N PRO A 236 -9.46 -7.77 -4.41
CA PRO A 236 -8.11 -7.87 -3.91
C PRO A 236 -7.45 -6.48 -3.82
N GLY A 237 -6.71 -6.28 -2.75
CA GLY A 237 -5.86 -5.12 -2.51
C GLY A 237 -4.43 -5.59 -2.29
N VAL A 238 -4.02 -5.84 -1.05
CA VAL A 238 -2.63 -6.12 -0.68
C VAL A 238 -2.00 -7.29 -1.45
N ALA A 239 -2.77 -8.30 -1.84
CA ALA A 239 -2.27 -9.41 -2.66
C ALA A 239 -1.77 -8.94 -4.04
N LEU A 240 -2.38 -7.90 -4.62
CA LEU A 240 -1.92 -7.31 -5.88
C LEU A 240 -0.48 -6.80 -5.77
N TYR A 241 -0.12 -6.30 -4.59
CA TYR A 241 1.17 -5.66 -4.29
C TYR A 241 2.21 -6.63 -3.73
N GLY A 242 1.95 -7.95 -3.80
CA GLY A 242 2.92 -9.00 -3.49
C GLY A 242 2.84 -9.58 -2.08
N SER A 243 1.92 -9.09 -1.22
CA SER A 243 1.69 -9.69 0.10
C SER A 243 0.99 -11.04 -0.01
N ASN A 244 1.36 -11.99 0.86
CA ASN A 244 0.86 -13.36 0.85
C ASN A 244 -0.60 -13.45 1.30
N PRO A 245 -1.55 -13.83 0.42
CA PRO A 245 -2.95 -14.03 0.79
C PRO A 245 -3.23 -15.40 1.43
N LEU A 246 -2.22 -16.24 1.62
CA LEU A 246 -2.28 -17.58 2.19
C LEU A 246 -1.37 -17.68 3.42
N PRO A 247 -1.73 -17.12 4.59
CA PRO A 247 -0.90 -17.15 5.77
C PRO A 247 -0.46 -18.58 6.13
N GLY A 248 0.83 -18.73 6.46
CA GLY A 248 1.42 -20.05 6.78
C GLY A 248 1.70 -20.96 5.58
N GLN A 249 1.42 -20.54 4.36
CA GLN A 249 1.74 -21.26 3.12
C GLN A 249 2.72 -20.46 2.25
N PRO A 250 3.37 -21.09 1.27
CA PRO A 250 4.19 -20.37 0.30
C PRO A 250 3.39 -19.27 -0.42
N ASN A 251 3.98 -18.10 -0.52
CA ASN A 251 3.33 -16.97 -1.17
C ASN A 251 3.11 -17.23 -2.68
N PRO A 252 1.88 -17.25 -3.18
CA PRO A 252 1.61 -17.42 -4.60
C PRO A 252 1.80 -16.12 -5.41
N MET A 253 1.98 -14.98 -4.73
CA MET A 253 2.14 -13.67 -5.37
C MET A 253 3.61 -13.37 -5.68
N GLN A 254 3.85 -12.65 -6.77
CA GLN A 254 5.16 -12.13 -7.11
C GLN A 254 5.45 -10.86 -6.32
N SER A 255 6.72 -10.63 -5.97
CA SER A 255 7.16 -9.35 -5.39
C SER A 255 6.99 -8.23 -6.41
N VAL A 256 6.28 -7.17 -6.01
CA VAL A 256 5.98 -6.02 -6.88
C VAL A 256 6.95 -4.87 -6.67
N ILE A 257 7.64 -4.85 -5.54
CA ILE A 257 8.59 -3.78 -5.22
C ILE A 257 9.96 -4.33 -4.88
N THR A 258 10.97 -3.53 -5.20
CA THR A 258 12.32 -3.69 -4.66
C THR A 258 12.78 -2.35 -4.10
N LEU A 259 12.95 -2.28 -2.78
CA LEU A 259 13.55 -1.14 -2.08
C LEU A 259 15.01 -1.43 -1.80
N SER A 260 15.89 -0.64 -2.38
CA SER A 260 17.34 -0.76 -2.20
C SER A 260 17.96 0.56 -1.78
N ALA A 261 19.03 0.50 -0.98
CA ALA A 261 19.79 1.67 -0.57
C ALA A 261 21.28 1.47 -0.77
N GLN A 262 22.02 2.55 -1.03
CA GLN A 262 23.45 2.50 -1.21
C GLN A 262 24.21 2.49 0.11
N VAL A 263 25.29 1.74 0.14
CA VAL A 263 26.28 1.77 1.20
C VAL A 263 27.05 3.09 1.13
N LEU A 264 26.95 3.89 2.18
CA LEU A 264 27.68 5.15 2.33
C LEU A 264 29.12 4.92 2.83
N GLN A 265 29.27 3.94 3.75
CA GLN A 265 30.54 3.61 4.38
C GLN A 265 30.47 2.20 4.97
N VAL A 266 31.58 1.49 4.92
CA VAL A 266 31.82 0.29 5.75
C VAL A 266 32.87 0.65 6.77
N ARG A 267 32.59 0.41 8.06
CA ARG A 267 33.51 0.71 9.17
C ARG A 267 33.73 -0.49 10.04
N SER A 268 34.93 -0.61 10.60
CA SER A 268 35.24 -1.56 11.65
C SER A 268 34.72 -1.06 12.99
N VAL A 269 34.21 -1.97 13.82
CA VAL A 269 33.73 -1.73 15.18
C VAL A 269 34.41 -2.77 16.07
N LEU A 270 35.05 -2.33 17.16
CA LEU A 270 35.77 -3.19 18.09
C LEU A 270 34.84 -3.84 19.12
N PRO A 271 35.22 -4.96 19.74
CA PRO A 271 34.46 -5.55 20.82
C PRO A 271 34.21 -4.52 21.94
N GLY A 272 32.98 -4.44 22.41
CA GLY A 272 32.51 -3.46 23.45
C GLY A 272 32.12 -2.10 22.90
N GLU A 273 32.35 -1.80 21.60
CA GLU A 273 31.82 -0.56 20.99
C GLU A 273 30.36 -0.72 20.60
N TYR A 274 29.64 0.42 20.54
CA TYR A 274 28.22 0.50 20.29
C TYR A 274 27.91 0.98 18.87
N VAL A 275 26.73 0.59 18.35
CA VAL A 275 26.22 1.08 17.07
C VAL A 275 24.88 1.76 17.25
N GLY A 276 24.76 3.00 16.76
CA GLY A 276 23.52 3.75 16.66
C GLY A 276 23.07 4.41 17.97
N TYR A 277 21.87 4.99 17.90
CA TYR A 277 21.28 5.75 19.00
C TYR A 277 20.92 4.88 20.21
N GLY A 278 21.26 5.38 21.41
CA GLY A 278 20.92 4.74 22.67
C GLY A 278 21.81 3.56 22.99
N ALA A 279 22.89 3.33 22.20
CA ALA A 279 23.86 2.23 22.43
C ALA A 279 23.17 0.88 22.73
N THR A 280 22.12 0.56 21.96
CA THR A 280 21.30 -0.64 22.17
C THR A 280 21.87 -1.90 21.53
N TRP A 281 22.89 -1.78 20.72
CA TRP A 281 23.59 -2.87 20.07
C TRP A 281 25.09 -2.74 20.33
N THR A 282 25.67 -3.78 20.88
CA THR A 282 27.07 -3.83 21.30
C THR A 282 27.82 -4.88 20.48
N SER A 283 28.96 -4.53 19.92
CA SER A 283 29.80 -5.49 19.22
C SER A 283 30.41 -6.47 20.20
N ARG A 284 30.16 -7.77 20.04
CA ARG A 284 30.74 -8.84 20.90
C ARG A 284 32.07 -9.33 20.38
N GLN A 285 32.42 -9.06 19.13
CA GLN A 285 33.64 -9.45 18.40
C GLN A 285 34.01 -8.32 17.43
N PRO A 286 35.20 -8.33 16.83
CA PRO A 286 35.51 -7.39 15.75
C PRO A 286 34.45 -7.48 14.66
N ALA A 287 33.72 -6.39 14.41
CA ALA A 287 32.60 -6.34 13.49
C ALA A 287 32.86 -5.36 12.34
N ARG A 288 32.15 -5.57 11.22
CA ARG A 288 32.11 -4.64 10.09
C ARG A 288 30.68 -4.21 9.85
N ILE A 289 30.47 -2.91 9.93
CA ILE A 289 29.13 -2.30 9.83
C ILE A 289 29.06 -1.49 8.55
N ALA A 290 28.12 -1.84 7.66
CA ALA A 290 27.76 -1.06 6.49
C ALA A 290 26.65 -0.08 6.86
N MET A 291 26.92 1.23 6.67
CA MET A 291 25.93 2.28 6.80
C MET A 291 25.25 2.51 5.46
N VAL A 292 23.94 2.34 5.38
CA VAL A 292 23.14 2.58 4.17
C VAL A 292 22.26 3.81 4.30
N ALA A 293 22.03 4.48 3.16
CA ALA A 293 21.34 5.78 3.07
C ALA A 293 19.82 5.64 3.03
N ILE A 294 19.24 5.10 4.09
CA ILE A 294 17.80 4.99 4.28
C ILE A 294 17.47 4.91 5.77
N GLY A 295 16.37 5.55 6.17
CA GLY A 295 15.89 5.52 7.54
C GLY A 295 14.38 5.77 7.63
N TYR A 296 13.91 6.10 8.85
CA TYR A 296 12.47 6.22 9.07
C TYR A 296 11.83 7.45 8.39
N ALA A 297 12.60 8.49 8.03
CA ALA A 297 12.10 9.62 7.23
C ALA A 297 11.80 9.22 5.78
N ASP A 298 12.32 8.07 5.34
CA ASP A 298 12.05 7.47 4.05
C ASP A 298 10.87 6.48 4.11
N GLY A 299 10.29 6.26 5.32
CA GLY A 299 9.24 5.27 5.55
C GLY A 299 9.78 3.87 5.89
N TYR A 300 11.10 3.68 6.03
CA TYR A 300 11.66 2.43 6.53
C TYR A 300 11.53 2.37 8.05
N MET A 301 10.64 1.51 8.55
CA MET A 301 10.11 1.59 9.90
C MET A 301 11.17 1.46 11.00
N ARG A 302 11.15 2.41 11.95
CA ARG A 302 12.02 2.40 13.12
C ARG A 302 11.82 1.17 14.02
N SER A 303 10.63 0.57 14.03
CA SER A 303 10.34 -0.67 14.76
C SER A 303 11.13 -1.88 14.23
N GLY A 304 11.67 -1.81 13.00
CA GLY A 304 12.62 -2.77 12.46
C GLY A 304 14.03 -2.71 13.08
N SER A 305 14.27 -1.85 14.10
CA SER A 305 15.54 -1.76 14.81
C SER A 305 15.88 -3.05 15.56
N SER A 306 17.17 -3.33 15.78
CA SER A 306 17.63 -4.41 16.64
C SER A 306 18.33 -3.90 17.91
N SER A 307 18.58 -4.80 18.84
CA SER A 307 19.32 -4.55 20.08
C SER A 307 20.08 -5.81 20.48
N ASP A 308 20.84 -5.77 21.57
CA ASP A 308 21.53 -6.93 22.13
C ASP A 308 20.58 -8.08 22.51
N ASP A 309 19.31 -7.75 22.80
CA ASP A 309 18.28 -8.69 23.25
C ASP A 309 17.29 -9.08 22.13
N PHE A 310 17.33 -8.39 20.99
CA PHE A 310 16.33 -8.57 19.94
C PHE A 310 16.89 -8.34 18.53
N ASP A 311 16.91 -9.41 17.73
CA ASP A 311 17.20 -9.37 16.31
C ASP A 311 15.92 -9.13 15.52
N SER A 312 15.78 -7.97 14.85
CA SER A 312 14.54 -7.69 14.14
C SER A 312 14.70 -7.74 12.63
N ALA A 313 15.04 -6.62 12.00
CA ALA A 313 15.06 -6.53 10.54
C ALA A 313 16.34 -7.13 9.93
N LEU A 314 16.20 -7.53 8.67
CA LEU A 314 17.27 -8.02 7.81
C LEU A 314 17.49 -7.07 6.64
N ALA A 315 18.65 -7.17 6.06
CA ALA A 315 19.00 -6.68 4.73
C ALA A 315 19.56 -7.84 3.92
N TYR A 316 19.47 -7.79 2.60
CA TYR A 316 20.09 -8.77 1.71
C TYR A 316 21.15 -8.08 0.87
N VAL A 317 22.39 -8.55 0.97
CA VAL A 317 23.53 -7.98 0.27
C VAL A 317 24.56 -9.07 -0.05
N ALA A 318 25.13 -9.01 -1.24
CA ALA A 318 26.16 -9.94 -1.69
C ALA A 318 25.77 -11.43 -1.52
N GLY A 319 24.48 -11.75 -1.77
CA GLY A 319 23.97 -13.13 -1.69
C GLY A 319 23.65 -13.64 -0.29
N LYS A 320 23.68 -12.78 0.75
CA LYS A 320 23.42 -13.18 2.14
C LYS A 320 22.46 -12.23 2.85
N TYR A 321 21.73 -12.79 3.82
CA TYR A 321 20.94 -12.03 4.79
C TYR A 321 21.89 -11.53 5.90
N CYS A 322 21.79 -10.24 6.18
CA CYS A 322 22.57 -9.54 7.20
C CYS A 322 21.62 -8.84 8.17
N LEU A 323 21.92 -8.89 9.47
CA LEU A 323 21.11 -8.24 10.50
C LEU A 323 21.31 -6.72 10.48
N ILE A 324 20.28 -6.00 10.82
CA ILE A 324 20.38 -4.58 11.17
C ILE A 324 21.05 -4.48 12.54
N ALA A 325 22.05 -3.58 12.68
CA ALA A 325 22.81 -3.36 13.90
C ALA A 325 22.31 -2.09 14.61
N GLY A 326 21.60 -2.26 15.71
CA GLY A 326 21.09 -1.16 16.53
C GLY A 326 19.88 -0.46 15.93
N ARG A 327 19.66 0.80 16.33
CA ARG A 327 18.45 1.55 15.98
C ARG A 327 18.54 2.17 14.58
N ILE A 328 17.49 1.98 13.79
CA ILE A 328 17.27 2.70 12.54
C ILE A 328 17.18 4.19 12.85
N SER A 329 17.99 5.00 12.18
CA SER A 329 18.03 6.45 12.31
C SER A 329 17.06 7.14 11.34
N MET A 330 17.00 8.47 11.36
CA MET A 330 16.16 9.24 10.45
C MET A 330 16.50 8.96 8.98
N ASP A 331 17.78 8.96 8.64
CA ASP A 331 18.28 8.94 7.26
C ASP A 331 19.24 7.76 6.98
N MET A 332 19.55 6.93 7.96
CA MET A 332 20.55 5.87 7.86
C MET A 332 20.17 4.64 8.65
N THR A 333 20.58 3.50 8.11
CA THR A 333 20.48 2.18 8.76
C THR A 333 21.85 1.51 8.77
N ALA A 334 22.22 0.89 9.90
CA ALA A 334 23.44 0.14 10.06
C ALA A 334 23.17 -1.35 9.84
N ILE A 335 24.03 -2.02 9.08
CA ILE A 335 23.89 -3.44 8.72
C ILE A 335 25.17 -4.15 9.11
N ASP A 336 25.08 -5.24 9.85
CA ASP A 336 26.21 -6.08 10.23
C ASP A 336 26.60 -6.99 9.04
N VAL A 337 27.75 -6.69 8.43
CA VAL A 337 28.32 -7.44 7.31
C VAL A 337 29.57 -8.24 7.70
N THR A 338 29.71 -8.53 8.98
CA THR A 338 30.87 -9.21 9.56
C THR A 338 31.12 -10.58 8.92
N ASP A 339 30.04 -11.35 8.70
CA ASP A 339 30.10 -12.73 8.17
C ASP A 339 30.33 -12.81 6.65
N LEU A 340 30.35 -11.67 5.95
CA LEU A 340 30.72 -11.61 4.55
C LEU A 340 32.28 -11.57 4.42
N PRO A 341 32.90 -12.07 3.35
CA PRO A 341 34.34 -11.89 3.11
C PRO A 341 34.71 -10.40 3.11
N ALA A 342 35.92 -10.09 3.62
CA ALA A 342 36.40 -8.71 3.63
C ALA A 342 36.45 -8.12 2.22
N GLY A 343 36.00 -6.87 2.05
CA GLY A 343 35.97 -6.20 0.75
C GLY A 343 34.81 -6.59 -0.18
N THR A 344 33.98 -7.57 0.20
CA THR A 344 32.77 -7.93 -0.57
C THR A 344 31.75 -6.79 -0.63
N VAL A 345 31.57 -6.10 0.49
CA VAL A 345 30.69 -4.92 0.58
C VAL A 345 31.54 -3.67 0.70
N LYS A 346 31.27 -2.67 -0.14
CA LYS A 346 31.99 -1.40 -0.19
C LYS A 346 31.05 -0.23 -0.45
N ARG A 347 31.55 0.99 -0.27
CA ARG A 347 30.83 2.22 -0.58
C ARG A 347 30.31 2.19 -2.02
N GLY A 348 29.02 2.54 -2.19
CA GLY A 348 28.33 2.58 -3.48
C GLY A 348 27.60 1.29 -3.85
N ASP A 349 27.84 0.18 -3.15
CA ASP A 349 27.10 -1.06 -3.38
C ASP A 349 25.64 -0.91 -2.95
N TRP A 350 24.74 -1.63 -3.61
CA TRP A 350 23.32 -1.65 -3.31
C TRP A 350 22.95 -2.78 -2.35
N VAL A 351 22.11 -2.47 -1.41
CA VAL A 351 21.54 -3.39 -0.42
C VAL A 351 20.05 -3.46 -0.58
N GLU A 352 19.47 -4.64 -0.73
CA GLU A 352 18.04 -4.88 -0.75
C GLU A 352 17.49 -4.87 0.68
N LEU A 353 16.41 -4.12 0.89
CA LEU A 353 15.73 -3.99 2.17
C LEU A 353 14.28 -4.51 2.12
N ILE A 354 13.66 -4.45 0.95
CA ILE A 354 12.40 -5.11 0.60
C ILE A 354 12.56 -5.59 -0.83
N GLY A 355 12.09 -6.80 -1.15
CA GLY A 355 12.18 -7.30 -2.51
C GLY A 355 12.00 -8.81 -2.60
N PRO A 356 12.47 -9.43 -3.69
CA PRO A 356 12.32 -10.87 -3.89
C PRO A 356 12.97 -11.74 -2.81
N HIS A 357 14.10 -11.28 -2.22
CA HIS A 357 14.77 -11.99 -1.13
C HIS A 357 14.21 -11.62 0.25
N LEU A 358 13.65 -10.43 0.39
CA LEU A 358 13.04 -9.93 1.62
C LEU A 358 11.60 -9.49 1.33
N PRO A 359 10.66 -10.44 1.23
CA PRO A 359 9.25 -10.14 0.96
C PRO A 359 8.69 -9.14 1.97
N VAL A 360 7.76 -8.29 1.52
CA VAL A 360 7.16 -7.23 2.35
C VAL A 360 6.57 -7.77 3.66
N ASP A 361 6.00 -8.98 3.64
CA ASP A 361 5.41 -9.61 4.83
C ASP A 361 6.48 -10.04 5.84
N GLU A 362 7.65 -10.49 5.40
CA GLU A 362 8.76 -10.83 6.30
C GLU A 362 9.33 -9.57 6.96
N VAL A 363 9.49 -8.49 6.20
CA VAL A 363 9.90 -7.19 6.75
C VAL A 363 8.87 -6.67 7.76
N ALA A 364 7.58 -6.78 7.43
CA ALA A 364 6.49 -6.39 8.31
C ALA A 364 6.47 -7.22 9.60
N ARG A 365 6.55 -8.54 9.50
CA ARG A 365 6.60 -9.44 10.65
C ARG A 365 7.74 -9.11 11.61
N ARG A 366 8.91 -8.82 11.06
CA ARG A 366 10.09 -8.43 11.85
C ARG A 366 9.95 -7.04 12.47
N ALA A 367 9.21 -6.15 11.83
CA ALA A 367 8.90 -4.83 12.36
C ALA A 367 7.68 -4.82 13.31
N GLY A 368 7.05 -5.97 13.58
CA GLY A 368 5.87 -6.07 14.43
C GLY A 368 4.62 -5.44 13.83
N THR A 369 4.49 -5.46 12.50
CA THR A 369 3.38 -4.86 11.77
C THR A 369 2.92 -5.76 10.61
N ILE A 370 2.19 -5.21 9.65
CA ILE A 370 1.61 -5.87 8.47
C ILE A 370 2.11 -5.25 7.16
N GLY A 371 2.14 -6.05 6.09
CA GLY A 371 2.61 -5.60 4.76
C GLY A 371 1.91 -4.34 4.24
N TYR A 372 0.64 -4.12 4.61
CA TYR A 372 -0.12 -2.91 4.29
C TYR A 372 0.57 -1.64 4.81
N GLU A 373 1.00 -1.66 6.07
CA GLU A 373 1.63 -0.50 6.71
C GLU A 373 3.00 -0.23 6.10
N ILE A 374 3.80 -1.28 5.86
CA ILE A 374 5.10 -1.13 5.17
C ILE A 374 4.91 -0.43 3.82
N LEU A 375 4.01 -0.93 2.97
CA LEU A 375 3.77 -0.38 1.63
C LEU A 375 3.30 1.07 1.67
N THR A 376 2.30 1.37 2.51
CA THR A 376 1.69 2.71 2.58
C THR A 376 2.56 3.73 3.31
N SER A 377 3.58 3.29 4.04
CA SER A 377 4.55 4.16 4.72
C SER A 377 5.72 4.58 3.82
N LEU A 378 5.89 3.96 2.64
CA LEU A 378 6.97 4.29 1.72
C LEU A 378 6.89 5.77 1.31
N GLY A 379 7.97 6.52 1.58
CA GLY A 379 8.07 7.95 1.36
C GLY A 379 8.30 8.34 -0.10
N THR A 380 8.62 9.61 -0.32
CA THR A 380 8.86 10.18 -1.66
C THR A 380 10.33 10.52 -1.92
N ARG A 381 11.23 10.20 -0.97
CA ARG A 381 12.67 10.54 -1.07
C ARG A 381 13.47 9.56 -1.93
N TYR A 382 12.87 8.46 -2.37
CA TYR A 382 13.50 7.49 -3.27
C TYR A 382 13.48 7.97 -4.72
N ASP A 383 14.45 7.51 -5.49
CA ASP A 383 14.29 7.42 -6.94
C ASP A 383 13.30 6.29 -7.25
N ARG A 384 12.12 6.68 -7.73
CA ARG A 384 11.04 5.76 -8.08
C ARG A 384 11.02 5.52 -9.58
N HIS A 385 11.13 4.26 -9.99
CA HIS A 385 11.05 3.89 -11.41
C HIS A 385 10.34 2.56 -11.58
N LEU A 386 9.79 2.38 -12.77
CA LEU A 386 9.21 1.11 -13.16
C LEU A 386 10.33 0.14 -13.53
N ALA A 387 10.14 -1.14 -13.23
CA ALA A 387 11.00 -2.20 -13.76
C ALA A 387 10.91 -2.21 -15.29
N VAL A 388 12.05 -2.38 -15.94
CA VAL A 388 12.18 -2.46 -17.42
C VAL A 388 12.18 -3.91 -17.83
#